data_7cc9dd631a95866a6b4511791c2469b8
#
_entry.id   7cc9dd631a95866a6b4511791c2469b8
#
_cell.length_a   1.000
_cell.length_b   1.000
_cell.length_c   1.000
_cell.angle_alpha   90.00
_cell.angle_beta   90.00
_cell.angle_gamma   90.00
#
_symmetry.space_group_name_H-M   'P 1'
#
loop_
_entity.id
_entity.type
_entity.pdbx_description
1 polymer ?
#
loop_
_entity_poly.entity_id
_entity_poly.type
_entity_poly.pdbx_seq_one_letter_code
_entity_poly.pdbx_strand_id
1 'polypeptide(L)'
;CDARALTAVAADAHIALCKGQGMELEWSVSPRPLTLDWVLEIFCNKTVPAFEVSLVLGLICAGDDELLRRIFHQYSRALGIAYQLLDDIEDFKDDRPVALRPSAVLAVLCEQNPEPVFTRSLLECENLKAFLGCSENKPLLRTALERVGQMADTYHQAALTALHEIKNVELKRLLFRVTERILK
;
A
#
# COMPACT_ATOMS: atom_id res chain seq x y z
N CYS A 1 13.48 -3.82 -29.17
CA CYS A 1 12.51 -3.88 -28.06
C CYS A 1 11.23 -4.59 -28.52
N ASP A 2 10.74 -5.55 -27.77
CA ASP A 2 9.52 -6.31 -28.11
C ASP A 2 8.25 -5.52 -27.77
N ALA A 3 7.64 -4.89 -28.79
CA ALA A 3 6.43 -4.09 -28.61
C ALA A 3 5.24 -4.92 -28.06
N ARG A 4 5.18 -6.21 -28.36
CA ARG A 4 4.13 -7.10 -27.86
C ARG A 4 4.29 -7.34 -26.35
N ALA A 5 5.51 -7.60 -25.89
CA ALA A 5 5.82 -7.75 -24.47
C ALA A 5 5.53 -6.46 -23.69
N LEU A 6 5.91 -5.30 -24.23
CA LEU A 6 5.60 -4.00 -23.61
C LEU A 6 4.10 -3.77 -23.45
N THR A 7 3.33 -4.05 -24.52
CA THR A 7 1.86 -3.88 -24.48
C THR A 7 1.22 -4.82 -23.47
N ALA A 8 1.66 -6.07 -23.40
CA ALA A 8 1.14 -7.05 -22.44
C ALA A 8 1.37 -6.59 -21.00
N VAL A 9 2.60 -6.20 -20.65
CA VAL A 9 2.93 -5.71 -19.29
C VAL A 9 2.12 -4.47 -18.92
N ALA A 10 1.95 -3.52 -19.84
CA ALA A 10 1.15 -2.33 -19.59
C ALA A 10 -0.34 -2.66 -19.39
N ALA A 11 -0.87 -3.59 -20.19
CA ALA A 11 -2.27 -4.03 -20.09
C ALA A 11 -2.52 -4.77 -18.77
N ASP A 12 -1.65 -5.71 -18.38
CA ASP A 12 -1.77 -6.45 -17.12
C ASP A 12 -1.70 -5.52 -15.90
N ALA A 13 -0.79 -4.54 -15.91
CA ALA A 13 -0.71 -3.53 -14.86
C ALA A 13 -2.00 -2.70 -14.78
N HIS A 14 -2.55 -2.28 -15.94
CA HIS A 14 -3.80 -1.52 -15.98
C HIS A 14 -4.99 -2.32 -15.45
N ILE A 15 -5.11 -3.58 -15.82
CA ILE A 15 -6.15 -4.49 -15.31
C ILE A 15 -6.05 -4.63 -13.78
N ALA A 16 -4.84 -4.82 -13.27
CA ALA A 16 -4.63 -4.90 -11.82
C ALA A 16 -5.04 -3.60 -11.11
N LEU A 17 -4.64 -2.43 -11.64
CA LEU A 17 -5.03 -1.13 -11.09
C LEU A 17 -6.56 -0.93 -11.09
N CYS A 18 -7.24 -1.31 -12.14
CA CYS A 18 -8.71 -1.26 -12.23
C CYS A 18 -9.36 -2.20 -11.20
N LYS A 19 -8.80 -3.41 -11.00
CA LYS A 19 -9.26 -4.37 -9.98
C LYS A 19 -9.15 -3.75 -8.58
N GLY A 20 -7.97 -3.22 -8.22
CA GLY A 20 -7.74 -2.62 -6.90
C GLY A 20 -8.65 -1.43 -6.63
N GLN A 21 -8.85 -0.56 -7.63
CA GLN A 21 -9.79 0.55 -7.52
C GLN A 21 -11.24 0.07 -7.40
N GLY A 22 -11.62 -0.97 -8.13
CA GLY A 22 -12.94 -1.59 -8.03
C GLY A 22 -13.24 -2.17 -6.65
N MET A 23 -12.25 -2.84 -6.02
CA MET A 23 -12.36 -3.36 -4.65
C MET A 23 -12.62 -2.24 -3.62
N GLU A 24 -11.87 -1.13 -3.73
CA GLU A 24 -12.07 0.04 -2.86
C GLU A 24 -13.45 0.66 -3.02
N LEU A 25 -13.90 0.85 -4.27
CA LEU A 25 -15.22 1.41 -4.57
C LEU A 25 -16.36 0.50 -4.10
N GLU A 26 -16.25 -0.83 -4.31
CA GLU A 26 -17.23 -1.80 -3.80
C GLU A 26 -17.41 -1.68 -2.29
N TRP A 27 -16.31 -1.61 -1.55
CA TRP A 27 -16.37 -1.46 -0.11
C TRP A 27 -16.98 -0.11 0.29
N SER A 28 -16.65 0.97 -0.40
CA SER A 28 -17.16 2.31 -0.12
C SER A 28 -18.69 2.41 -0.30
N VAL A 29 -19.27 1.60 -1.19
CA VAL A 29 -20.72 1.51 -1.41
C VAL A 29 -21.41 0.70 -0.31
N SER A 30 -20.74 -0.33 0.22
CA SER A 30 -21.26 -1.21 1.27
C SER A 30 -20.17 -1.52 2.30
N PRO A 31 -19.89 -0.57 3.22
CA PRO A 31 -18.86 -0.75 4.23
C PRO A 31 -19.12 -1.98 5.13
N ARG A 32 -18.08 -2.76 5.33
CA ARG A 32 -18.08 -3.97 6.17
C ARG A 32 -16.79 -4.04 6.98
N PRO A 33 -16.73 -4.86 8.06
CA PRO A 33 -15.50 -5.04 8.81
C PRO A 33 -14.33 -5.39 7.89
N LEU A 34 -13.19 -4.75 8.11
CA LEU A 34 -11.99 -4.95 7.32
C LEU A 34 -11.06 -5.97 7.99
N THR A 35 -10.38 -6.75 7.15
CA THR A 35 -9.20 -7.51 7.56
C THR A 35 -7.97 -6.89 6.94
N LEU A 36 -6.84 -6.98 7.62
CA LEU A 36 -5.58 -6.45 7.12
C LEU A 36 -5.17 -7.11 5.80
N ASP A 37 -5.36 -8.42 5.67
CA ASP A 37 -5.04 -9.17 4.45
C ASP A 37 -5.82 -8.63 3.24
N TRP A 38 -7.10 -8.30 3.41
CA TRP A 38 -7.92 -7.76 2.32
C TRP A 38 -7.47 -6.35 1.93
N VAL A 39 -7.10 -5.50 2.89
CA VAL A 39 -6.55 -4.17 2.61
C VAL A 39 -5.20 -4.27 1.89
N LEU A 40 -4.33 -5.17 2.32
CA LEU A 40 -3.06 -5.42 1.62
C LEU A 40 -3.28 -5.94 0.20
N GLU A 41 -4.33 -6.74 -0.06
CA GLU A 41 -4.70 -7.14 -1.42
C GLU A 41 -5.10 -5.93 -2.27
N ILE A 42 -5.86 -4.96 -1.72
CA ILE A 42 -6.14 -3.69 -2.40
C ILE A 42 -4.84 -2.98 -2.76
N PHE A 43 -3.91 -2.82 -1.81
CA PHE A 43 -2.62 -2.14 -2.07
C PHE A 43 -1.81 -2.84 -3.15
N CYS A 44 -1.77 -4.18 -3.15
CA CYS A 44 -1.12 -4.98 -4.18
C CYS A 44 -1.72 -4.79 -5.58
N ASN A 45 -3.01 -4.53 -5.69
CA ASN A 45 -3.66 -4.30 -6.97
C ASN A 45 -3.72 -2.81 -7.35
N LYS A 46 -3.88 -1.89 -6.38
CA LYS A 46 -4.08 -0.47 -6.66
C LYS A 46 -2.76 0.32 -6.82
N THR A 47 -1.68 -0.08 -6.14
CA THR A 47 -0.46 0.73 -6.04
C THR A 47 0.77 0.02 -6.56
N VAL A 48 0.97 -1.24 -6.20
CA VAL A 48 2.16 -2.01 -6.60
C VAL A 48 2.37 -2.03 -8.13
N PRO A 49 1.34 -2.25 -8.98
CA PRO A 49 1.53 -2.28 -10.43
C PRO A 49 2.01 -0.94 -11.01
N ALA A 50 1.68 0.19 -10.37
CA ALA A 50 2.15 1.51 -10.80
C ALA A 50 3.67 1.67 -10.64
N PHE A 51 4.25 1.09 -9.59
CA PHE A 51 5.71 1.07 -9.40
C PHE A 51 6.37 0.04 -10.30
N GLU A 52 5.81 -1.16 -10.39
CA GLU A 52 6.41 -2.29 -11.10
C GLU A 52 6.45 -2.07 -12.62
N VAL A 53 5.38 -1.55 -13.21
CA VAL A 53 5.26 -1.40 -14.66
C VAL A 53 6.39 -0.58 -15.27
N SER A 54 6.78 0.50 -14.63
CA SER A 54 7.86 1.37 -15.13
C SER A 54 9.22 0.67 -15.15
N LEU A 55 9.52 -0.12 -14.11
CA LEU A 55 10.75 -0.89 -13.99
C LEU A 55 10.80 -2.03 -15.01
N VAL A 56 9.69 -2.76 -15.16
CA VAL A 56 9.61 -3.89 -16.09
C VAL A 56 9.64 -3.43 -17.54
N LEU A 57 8.98 -2.32 -17.90
CA LEU A 57 9.10 -1.74 -19.23
C LEU A 57 10.53 -1.32 -19.56
N GLY A 58 11.22 -0.67 -18.61
CA GLY A 58 12.64 -0.35 -18.77
C GLY A 58 13.51 -1.59 -18.92
N LEU A 59 13.24 -2.65 -18.17
CA LEU A 59 13.97 -3.91 -18.25
C LEU A 59 13.82 -4.59 -19.62
N ILE A 60 12.59 -4.67 -20.17
CA ILE A 60 12.34 -5.22 -21.50
C ILE A 60 13.11 -4.44 -22.58
N CYS A 61 13.18 -3.12 -22.45
CA CYS A 61 13.97 -2.30 -23.37
C CYS A 61 15.49 -2.52 -23.25
N ALA A 62 15.95 -2.91 -22.06
CA ALA A 62 17.38 -3.16 -21.79
C ALA A 62 17.85 -4.59 -22.12
N GLY A 63 16.95 -5.49 -22.53
CA GLY A 63 17.30 -6.86 -22.94
C GLY A 63 16.71 -7.97 -22.07
N ASP A 64 15.85 -7.61 -21.12
CA ASP A 64 15.10 -8.53 -20.24
C ASP A 64 15.99 -9.53 -19.45
N ASP A 65 16.07 -9.35 -18.17
CA ASP A 65 16.83 -10.19 -17.23
C ASP A 65 15.88 -10.77 -16.18
N GLU A 66 15.75 -12.08 -16.13
CA GLU A 66 14.83 -12.79 -15.24
C GLU A 66 15.11 -12.53 -13.75
N LEU A 67 16.40 -12.42 -13.38
CA LEU A 67 16.78 -12.09 -12.01
C LEU A 67 16.31 -10.67 -11.64
N LEU A 68 16.57 -9.69 -12.51
CA LEU A 68 16.12 -8.31 -12.28
C LEU A 68 14.61 -8.21 -12.27
N ARG A 69 13.90 -8.98 -13.09
CA ARG A 69 12.43 -9.03 -13.09
C ARG A 69 11.90 -9.48 -11.74
N ARG A 70 12.46 -10.54 -11.17
CA ARG A 70 12.09 -11.03 -9.83
C ARG A 70 12.39 -9.99 -8.75
N ILE A 71 13.56 -9.35 -8.80
CA ILE A 71 13.94 -8.29 -7.87
C ILE A 71 12.98 -7.10 -7.97
N PHE A 72 12.63 -6.66 -9.17
CA PHE A 72 11.71 -5.55 -9.38
C PHE A 72 10.29 -5.86 -8.87
N HIS A 73 9.83 -7.10 -9.03
CA HIS A 73 8.56 -7.53 -8.47
C HIS A 73 8.58 -7.45 -6.93
N GLN A 74 9.59 -8.01 -6.27
CA GLN A 74 9.73 -7.99 -4.82
C GLN A 74 9.88 -6.56 -4.29
N TYR A 75 10.72 -5.76 -4.93
CA TYR A 75 10.95 -4.36 -4.59
C TYR A 75 9.68 -3.52 -4.72
N SER A 76 8.99 -3.59 -5.87
CA SER A 76 7.78 -2.80 -6.13
C SER A 76 6.64 -3.18 -5.20
N ARG A 77 6.51 -4.49 -4.88
CA ARG A 77 5.52 -4.96 -3.91
C ARG A 77 5.79 -4.35 -2.52
N ALA A 78 7.00 -4.44 -2.04
CA ALA A 78 7.36 -3.91 -0.74
C ALA A 78 7.25 -2.38 -0.69
N LEU A 79 7.76 -1.67 -1.70
CA LEU A 79 7.67 -0.22 -1.81
C LEU A 79 6.23 0.27 -1.87
N GLY A 80 5.40 -0.34 -2.72
CA GLY A 80 4.01 0.06 -2.91
C GLY A 80 3.15 -0.15 -1.66
N ILE A 81 3.38 -1.24 -0.92
CA ILE A 81 2.71 -1.48 0.37
C ILE A 81 3.19 -0.48 1.41
N ALA A 82 4.51 -0.26 1.56
CA ALA A 82 5.05 0.72 2.51
C ALA A 82 4.49 2.12 2.25
N TYR A 83 4.43 2.54 0.98
CA TYR A 83 3.87 3.82 0.57
C TYR A 83 2.41 3.98 1.03
N GLN A 84 1.55 2.97 0.78
CA GLN A 84 0.14 3.04 1.18
C GLN A 84 -0.06 3.01 2.70
N LEU A 85 0.78 2.26 3.43
CA LEU A 85 0.73 2.26 4.90
C LEU A 85 1.08 3.63 5.47
N LEU A 86 2.07 4.32 4.90
CA LEU A 86 2.44 5.68 5.30
C LEU A 86 1.36 6.71 4.93
N ASP A 87 0.75 6.58 3.74
CA ASP A 87 -0.37 7.41 3.30
C ASP A 87 -1.58 7.28 4.26
N ASP A 88 -1.92 6.05 4.66
CA ASP A 88 -2.97 5.79 5.64
C ASP A 88 -2.68 6.42 7.03
N ILE A 89 -1.42 6.44 7.46
CA ILE A 89 -1.01 7.11 8.70
C ILE A 89 -1.12 8.63 8.56
N GLU A 90 -0.68 9.18 7.43
CA GLU A 90 -0.67 10.62 7.20
C GLU A 90 -2.08 11.22 7.18
N ASP A 91 -3.07 10.47 6.68
CA ASP A 91 -4.48 10.86 6.73
C ASP A 91 -4.98 11.21 8.15
N PHE A 92 -4.38 10.58 9.18
CA PHE A 92 -4.75 10.85 10.58
C PHE A 92 -3.92 11.93 11.26
N LYS A 93 -2.81 12.39 10.65
CA LYS A 93 -1.93 13.40 11.23
C LYS A 93 -2.37 14.84 10.94
N ASP A 94 -2.88 15.09 9.74
CA ASP A 94 -3.32 16.43 9.37
C ASP A 94 -4.75 16.73 9.86
N ASP A 95 -5.19 18.00 9.78
CA ASP A 95 -6.51 18.42 10.26
C ASP A 95 -7.65 18.21 9.25
N ARG A 96 -7.37 17.66 8.07
CA ARG A 96 -8.39 17.40 7.04
C ARG A 96 -9.33 16.27 7.47
N PRO A 97 -10.61 16.31 7.08
CA PRO A 97 -11.51 15.18 7.30
C PRO A 97 -10.97 13.91 6.63
N VAL A 98 -11.00 12.79 7.36
CA VAL A 98 -10.67 11.48 6.80
C VAL A 98 -11.93 10.87 6.20
N ALA A 99 -11.89 10.60 4.92
CA ALA A 99 -12.95 9.85 4.26
C ALA A 99 -12.97 8.40 4.76
N LEU A 100 -14.16 7.85 4.95
CA LEU A 100 -14.30 6.43 5.26
C LEU A 100 -13.96 5.61 4.00
N ARG A 101 -12.77 5.03 3.97
CA ARG A 101 -12.25 4.19 2.89
C ARG A 101 -11.47 3.01 3.47
N PRO A 102 -11.30 1.90 2.72
CA PRO A 102 -10.42 0.83 3.17
C PRO A 102 -9.01 1.36 3.46
N SER A 103 -8.55 1.14 4.69
CA SER A 103 -7.21 1.52 5.12
C SER A 103 -6.65 0.51 6.12
N ALA A 104 -5.33 0.42 6.21
CA ALA A 104 -4.68 -0.45 7.18
C ALA A 104 -5.00 -0.04 8.63
N VAL A 105 -5.16 1.26 8.88
CA VAL A 105 -5.55 1.76 10.21
C VAL A 105 -6.94 1.26 10.60
N LEU A 106 -7.92 1.35 9.69
CA LEU A 106 -9.27 0.82 9.96
C LEU A 106 -9.28 -0.70 10.11
N ALA A 107 -8.52 -1.44 9.29
CA ALA A 107 -8.41 -2.88 9.42
C ALA A 107 -7.85 -3.29 10.78
N VAL A 108 -6.77 -2.65 11.23
CA VAL A 108 -6.17 -2.91 12.54
C VAL A 108 -7.15 -2.56 13.68
N LEU A 109 -7.90 -1.47 13.56
CA LEU A 109 -8.93 -1.12 14.55
C LEU A 109 -10.04 -2.18 14.62
N CYS A 110 -10.51 -2.69 13.48
CA CYS A 110 -11.50 -3.78 13.44
C CYS A 110 -10.95 -5.08 14.06
N GLU A 111 -9.70 -5.45 13.75
CA GLU A 111 -9.06 -6.66 14.30
C GLU A 111 -8.80 -6.58 15.81
N GLN A 112 -8.41 -5.42 16.30
CA GLN A 112 -8.14 -5.20 17.74
C GLN A 112 -9.42 -5.07 18.56
N ASN A 113 -10.52 -4.69 17.95
CA ASN A 113 -11.81 -4.48 18.60
C ASN A 113 -12.92 -5.20 17.84
N PRO A 114 -13.01 -6.53 17.96
CA PRO A 114 -13.96 -7.33 17.20
C PRO A 114 -15.41 -7.20 17.70
N GLU A 115 -15.65 -6.38 18.72
CA GLU A 115 -16.99 -6.12 19.27
C GLU A 115 -17.91 -5.51 18.19
N PRO A 116 -19.07 -6.15 17.92
CA PRO A 116 -19.97 -5.68 16.84
C PRO A 116 -20.45 -4.22 17.02
N VAL A 117 -20.60 -3.77 18.26
CA VAL A 117 -21.04 -2.41 18.57
C VAL A 117 -19.95 -1.40 18.15
N PHE A 118 -18.69 -1.66 18.51
CA PHE A 118 -17.57 -0.77 18.12
C PHE A 118 -17.44 -0.70 16.60
N THR A 119 -17.40 -1.85 15.94
CA THR A 119 -17.24 -1.93 14.47
C THR A 119 -18.38 -1.21 13.74
N ARG A 120 -19.61 -1.39 14.20
CA ARG A 120 -20.77 -0.67 13.64
C ARG A 120 -20.62 0.83 13.81
N SER A 121 -20.31 1.30 15.03
CA SER A 121 -20.11 2.72 15.31
C SER A 121 -18.98 3.33 14.49
N LEU A 122 -17.88 2.58 14.26
CA LEU A 122 -16.77 2.99 13.41
C LEU A 122 -17.18 3.16 11.94
N LEU A 123 -17.99 2.24 11.40
CA LEU A 123 -18.40 2.24 10.00
C LEU A 123 -19.56 3.20 9.69
N GLU A 124 -20.38 3.55 10.69
CA GLU A 124 -21.54 4.42 10.54
C GLU A 124 -21.28 5.87 11.01
N CYS A 125 -20.08 6.18 11.54
CA CYS A 125 -19.79 7.52 12.04
C CYS A 125 -19.67 8.54 10.90
N GLU A 126 -20.31 9.69 11.05
CA GLU A 126 -20.24 10.80 10.09
C GLU A 126 -18.86 11.47 10.07
N ASN A 127 -18.13 11.43 11.18
CA ASN A 127 -16.81 12.03 11.32
C ASN A 127 -15.85 11.06 12.02
N LEU A 128 -15.08 10.35 11.22
CA LEU A 128 -14.14 9.33 11.69
C LEU A 128 -13.08 9.89 12.66
N LYS A 129 -12.55 11.09 12.39
CA LYS A 129 -11.56 11.73 13.29
C LYS A 129 -12.16 12.11 14.64
N ALA A 130 -13.36 12.64 14.66
CA ALA A 130 -14.05 12.98 15.91
C ALA A 130 -14.34 11.71 16.72
N PHE A 131 -14.84 10.65 16.06
CA PHE A 131 -15.09 9.36 16.70
C PHE A 131 -13.82 8.74 17.29
N LEU A 132 -12.73 8.71 16.53
CA LEU A 132 -11.45 8.13 16.99
C LEU A 132 -10.66 9.06 17.92
N GLY A 133 -10.93 10.35 17.90
CA GLY A 133 -10.27 11.36 18.74
C GLY A 133 -10.86 11.50 20.15
N CYS A 134 -12.03 10.88 20.45
CA CYS A 134 -12.61 10.91 21.78
C CYS A 134 -11.74 10.18 22.81
N SER A 135 -11.89 10.49 24.09
CA SER A 135 -11.06 9.96 25.17
C SER A 135 -11.02 8.44 25.23
N GLU A 136 -12.10 7.77 24.84
CA GLU A 136 -12.24 6.32 24.87
C GLU A 136 -11.52 5.65 23.69
N ASN A 137 -11.62 6.22 22.50
CA ASN A 137 -11.09 5.62 21.26
C ASN A 137 -9.66 6.07 20.92
N LYS A 138 -9.20 7.20 21.47
CA LYS A 138 -7.87 7.74 21.22
C LYS A 138 -6.72 6.75 21.52
N PRO A 139 -6.74 5.97 22.60
CA PRO A 139 -5.73 4.93 22.84
C PRO A 139 -5.74 3.84 21.76
N LEU A 140 -6.93 3.44 21.26
CA LEU A 140 -7.07 2.44 20.21
C LEU A 140 -6.47 2.95 18.89
N LEU A 141 -6.78 4.18 18.50
CA LEU A 141 -6.20 4.83 17.34
C LEU A 141 -4.67 4.89 17.43
N ARG A 142 -4.14 5.29 18.59
CA ARG A 142 -2.68 5.35 18.79
C ARG A 142 -2.04 3.98 18.56
N THR A 143 -2.57 2.93 19.20
CA THR A 143 -2.05 1.57 19.03
C THR A 143 -2.16 1.08 17.58
N ALA A 144 -3.24 1.41 16.88
CA ALA A 144 -3.39 1.07 15.48
C ALA A 144 -2.34 1.78 14.60
N LEU A 145 -2.12 3.09 14.82
CA LEU A 145 -1.10 3.86 14.10
C LEU A 145 0.32 3.33 14.36
N GLU A 146 0.64 2.97 15.62
CA GLU A 146 1.93 2.37 15.97
C GLU A 146 2.14 1.02 15.24
N ARG A 147 1.12 0.15 15.20
CA ARG A 147 1.18 -1.12 14.49
C ARG A 147 1.35 -0.94 12.98
N VAL A 148 0.58 -0.05 12.38
CA VAL A 148 0.71 0.24 10.94
C VAL A 148 2.07 0.85 10.62
N GLY A 149 2.62 1.71 11.49
CA GLY A 149 3.97 2.25 11.37
C GLY A 149 5.05 1.17 11.39
N GLN A 150 4.98 0.22 12.32
CA GLN A 150 5.91 -0.93 12.38
C GLN A 150 5.82 -1.79 11.11
N MET A 151 4.62 -1.94 10.55
CA MET A 151 4.46 -2.64 9.27
C MET A 151 5.09 -1.86 8.13
N ALA A 152 4.88 -0.54 8.06
CA ALA A 152 5.50 0.32 7.05
C ALA A 152 7.04 0.21 7.10
N ASP A 153 7.64 0.23 8.28
CA ASP A 153 9.08 0.03 8.47
C ASP A 153 9.53 -1.35 7.97
N THR A 154 8.76 -2.40 8.26
CA THR A 154 9.05 -3.77 7.81
C THR A 154 9.06 -3.86 6.28
N TYR A 155 8.06 -3.30 5.62
CA TYR A 155 7.99 -3.28 4.16
C TYR A 155 9.04 -2.35 3.55
N HIS A 156 9.37 -1.22 4.18
CA HIS A 156 10.49 -0.37 3.76
C HIS A 156 11.81 -1.15 3.78
N GLN A 157 12.12 -1.85 4.88
CA GLN A 157 13.32 -2.68 4.96
C GLN A 157 13.30 -3.83 3.94
N ALA A 158 12.16 -4.43 3.67
CA ALA A 158 12.03 -5.46 2.64
C ALA A 158 12.32 -4.90 1.23
N ALA A 159 11.86 -3.67 0.92
CA ALA A 159 12.17 -2.99 -0.34
C ALA A 159 13.69 -2.75 -0.47
N LEU A 160 14.33 -2.22 0.56
CA LEU A 160 15.79 -2.00 0.55
C LEU A 160 16.56 -3.31 0.42
N THR A 161 16.11 -4.37 1.10
CA THR A 161 16.74 -5.70 1.06
C THR A 161 16.68 -6.30 -0.35
N ALA A 162 15.55 -6.18 -1.05
CA ALA A 162 15.44 -6.66 -2.43
C ALA A 162 16.47 -6.01 -3.36
N LEU A 163 16.85 -4.75 -3.13
CA LEU A 163 17.84 -4.05 -3.93
C LEU A 163 19.27 -4.57 -3.74
N HIS A 164 19.57 -5.28 -2.64
CA HIS A 164 20.93 -5.77 -2.39
C HIS A 164 21.40 -6.78 -3.43
N GLU A 165 20.49 -7.54 -4.06
CA GLU A 165 20.80 -8.51 -5.11
C GLU A 165 21.18 -7.87 -6.45
N ILE A 166 20.91 -6.57 -6.66
CA ILE A 166 21.23 -5.87 -7.90
C ILE A 166 22.74 -5.71 -8.02
N LYS A 167 23.32 -6.25 -9.12
CA LYS A 167 24.77 -6.16 -9.41
C LYS A 167 25.18 -4.80 -9.96
N ASN A 168 24.31 -4.16 -10.76
CA ASN A 168 24.58 -2.84 -11.33
C ASN A 168 24.52 -1.77 -10.23
N VAL A 169 25.67 -1.20 -9.90
CA VAL A 169 25.86 -0.26 -8.79
C VAL A 169 25.07 1.04 -9.01
N GLU A 170 25.04 1.54 -10.23
CA GLU A 170 24.34 2.79 -10.55
C GLU A 170 22.82 2.62 -10.43
N LEU A 171 22.27 1.53 -10.98
CA LEU A 171 20.85 1.19 -10.84
C LEU A 171 20.48 1.01 -9.37
N LYS A 172 21.28 0.27 -8.61
CA LYS A 172 21.10 0.07 -7.17
C LYS A 172 21.01 1.42 -6.44
N ARG A 173 22.01 2.29 -6.63
CA ARG A 173 22.05 3.62 -5.99
C ARG A 173 20.86 4.50 -6.37
N LEU A 174 20.42 4.41 -7.64
CA LEU A 174 19.26 5.15 -8.11
C LEU A 174 18.00 4.70 -7.35
N LEU A 175 17.76 3.39 -7.28
CA LEU A 175 16.57 2.84 -6.61
C LEU A 175 16.58 3.10 -5.11
N PHE A 176 17.73 3.02 -4.42
CA PHE A 176 17.84 3.45 -3.02
C PHE A 176 17.40 4.91 -2.84
N ARG A 177 17.88 5.85 -3.69
CA ARG A 177 17.48 7.26 -3.62
C ARG A 177 15.99 7.47 -3.93
N VAL A 178 15.43 6.69 -4.85
CA VAL A 178 14.00 6.72 -5.17
C VAL A 178 13.18 6.28 -3.96
N THR A 179 13.56 5.16 -3.33
CA THR A 179 12.91 4.65 -2.11
C THR A 179 12.88 5.71 -1.00
N GLU A 180 14.05 6.27 -0.67
CA GLU A 180 14.18 7.31 0.34
C GLU A 180 13.37 8.58 0.04
N ARG A 181 13.14 8.88 -1.23
CA ARG A 181 12.34 10.04 -1.64
C ARG A 181 10.85 9.79 -1.60
N ILE A 182 10.42 8.57 -1.86
CA ILE A 182 9.01 8.17 -1.89
C ILE A 182 8.48 7.94 -0.48
N LEU A 183 9.28 7.37 0.42
CA LEU A 183 8.86 7.00 1.76
C LEU A 183 9.24 8.03 2.85
N LYS A 184 9.50 9.26 2.46
CA LYS A 184 9.66 10.43 3.37
C LYS A 184 8.32 11.06 3.67
#